data_bac59e990e8187b1b1a16cbab89b874f
#
_entry.id   bac59e990e8187b1b1a16cbab89b874f
#
_cell.length_a   1.000
_cell.length_b   1.000
_cell.length_c   1.000
_cell.angle_alpha   90.00
_cell.angle_beta   90.00
_cell.angle_gamma   90.00
#
_symmetry.space_group_name_H-M   'P 1'
#
loop_
_entity.id
_entity.type
_entity.pdbx_description
1 polymer ?
#
loop_
_entity_poly.entity_id
_entity_poly.type
_entity_poly.pdbx_seq_one_letter_code
_entity_poly.pdbx_strand_id
1 'polypeptide(L)'
;MNKTAAKEWLRIAYHDLLSAKILYDAKHFTDSIGCDIQQSIEKVFKAVIASKNRKIPKSHDLIEIYSYIENEIEIDDFQLELLARATEYYTEERYPNPNYELPSRKEIKEVLNFAEELFDRICANLQIDIKDL
;
A
#
# COMPACT_ATOMS: atom_id res chain seq x y z
N MET A 1 11.30 2.89 19.40
CA MET A 1 10.29 2.65 18.37
C MET A 1 8.88 2.85 18.94
N ASN A 2 8.06 3.58 18.22
CA ASN A 2 6.68 3.83 18.63
C ASN A 2 5.73 2.79 18.01
N LYS A 3 5.58 1.65 18.66
CA LYS A 3 4.73 0.56 18.17
C LYS A 3 3.24 0.92 18.18
N THR A 4 2.80 1.73 19.13
CA THR A 4 1.38 2.15 19.19
C THR A 4 0.99 2.94 17.95
N ALA A 5 1.78 3.93 17.58
CA ALA A 5 1.51 4.72 16.36
C ALA A 5 1.59 3.85 15.11
N ALA A 6 2.58 2.97 15.03
CA ALA A 6 2.71 2.04 13.89
C ALA A 6 1.49 1.13 13.77
N LYS A 7 0.98 0.58 14.88
CA LYS A 7 -0.20 -0.29 14.87
C LYS A 7 -1.45 0.42 14.35
N GLU A 8 -1.63 1.69 14.68
CA GLU A 8 -2.77 2.47 14.20
C GLU A 8 -2.80 2.54 12.67
N TRP A 9 -1.65 2.81 12.06
CA TRP A 9 -1.52 2.83 10.60
C TRP A 9 -1.65 1.44 9.99
N LEU A 10 -1.01 0.42 10.58
CA LEU A 10 -1.06 -0.95 10.09
C LEU A 10 -2.48 -1.52 10.12
N ARG A 11 -3.26 -1.16 11.14
CA ARG A 11 -4.64 -1.64 11.26
C ARG A 11 -5.48 -1.18 10.07
N ILE A 12 -5.35 0.08 9.69
CA ILE A 12 -6.08 0.62 8.53
C ILE A 12 -5.52 0.02 7.24
N ALA A 13 -4.20 -0.11 7.12
CA ALA A 13 -3.57 -0.74 5.96
C ALA A 13 -4.06 -2.19 5.78
N TYR A 14 -4.23 -2.92 6.87
CA TYR A 14 -4.72 -4.29 6.85
C TYR A 14 -6.16 -4.37 6.33
N HIS A 15 -7.03 -3.46 6.79
CA HIS A 15 -8.40 -3.38 6.31
C HIS A 15 -8.45 -3.15 4.81
N ASP A 16 -7.63 -2.23 4.30
CA ASP A 16 -7.57 -1.95 2.85
C ASP A 16 -7.05 -3.16 2.08
N LEU A 17 -6.05 -3.86 2.61
CA LEU A 17 -5.50 -5.07 1.98
C LEU A 17 -6.54 -6.18 1.89
N LEU A 18 -7.28 -6.43 2.98
CA LEU A 18 -8.34 -7.43 2.99
C LEU A 18 -9.46 -7.06 2.03
N SER A 19 -9.84 -5.78 1.96
CA SER A 19 -10.83 -5.30 0.99
C SER A 19 -10.38 -5.60 -0.43
N ALA A 20 -9.13 -5.32 -0.77
CA ALA A 20 -8.58 -5.60 -2.09
C ALA A 20 -8.65 -7.10 -2.41
N LYS A 21 -8.29 -7.96 -1.46
CA LYS A 21 -8.33 -9.42 -1.65
C LYS A 21 -9.75 -9.92 -1.89
N ILE A 22 -10.70 -9.48 -1.07
CA ILE A 22 -12.10 -9.86 -1.19
C ILE A 22 -12.67 -9.41 -2.53
N LEU A 23 -12.41 -8.18 -2.94
CA LEU A 23 -12.88 -7.65 -4.20
C LEU A 23 -12.25 -8.37 -5.39
N TYR A 24 -10.97 -8.71 -5.30
CA TYR A 24 -10.31 -9.48 -6.35
C TYR A 24 -10.98 -10.86 -6.52
N ASP A 25 -11.19 -11.56 -5.41
CA ASP A 25 -11.82 -12.90 -5.44
C ASP A 25 -13.27 -12.84 -5.94
N ALA A 26 -13.97 -11.75 -5.66
CA ALA A 26 -15.33 -11.51 -6.15
C ALA A 26 -15.37 -11.05 -7.61
N LYS A 27 -14.21 -10.94 -8.27
CA LYS A 27 -14.10 -10.46 -9.66
C LYS A 27 -14.67 -9.05 -9.85
N HIS A 28 -14.49 -8.21 -8.84
CA HIS A 28 -14.92 -6.81 -8.89
C HIS A 28 -14.06 -6.00 -9.85
N PHE A 29 -14.42 -4.76 -10.08
CA PHE A 29 -13.71 -3.86 -10.98
C PHE A 29 -12.28 -3.57 -10.51
N THR A 30 -11.33 -3.62 -11.44
CA THR A 30 -9.90 -3.51 -11.10
C THR A 30 -9.48 -2.12 -10.65
N ASP A 31 -10.18 -1.06 -11.03
CA ASP A 31 -9.90 0.29 -10.54
C ASP A 31 -10.18 0.41 -9.03
N SER A 32 -11.28 -0.19 -8.56
CA SER A 32 -11.60 -0.21 -7.13
C SER A 32 -10.58 -1.02 -6.33
N ILE A 33 -10.20 -2.19 -6.85
CA ILE A 33 -9.17 -3.03 -6.23
C ILE A 33 -7.85 -2.26 -6.17
N GLY A 34 -7.47 -1.62 -7.27
CA GLY A 34 -6.23 -0.85 -7.34
C GLY A 34 -6.18 0.29 -6.33
N CYS A 35 -7.29 0.99 -6.15
CA CYS A 35 -7.37 2.06 -5.16
C CYS A 35 -7.12 1.53 -3.75
N ASP A 36 -7.71 0.40 -3.39
CA ASP A 36 -7.50 -0.22 -2.07
C ASP A 36 -6.05 -0.68 -1.90
N ILE A 37 -5.44 -1.23 -2.95
CA ILE A 37 -4.03 -1.63 -2.91
C ILE A 37 -3.14 -0.41 -2.64
N GLN A 38 -3.34 0.67 -3.38
CA GLN A 38 -2.57 1.90 -3.21
C GLN A 38 -2.71 2.42 -1.78
N GLN A 39 -3.93 2.47 -1.25
CA GLN A 39 -4.19 2.93 0.12
C GLN A 39 -3.50 2.04 1.15
N SER A 40 -3.50 0.73 0.95
CA SER A 40 -2.83 -0.20 1.86
C SER A 40 -1.32 0.05 1.89
N ILE A 41 -0.68 0.15 0.73
CA ILE A 41 0.77 0.38 0.65
C ILE A 41 1.14 1.74 1.25
N GLU A 42 0.37 2.79 0.93
CA GLU A 42 0.59 4.11 1.50
C GLU A 42 0.63 4.05 3.03
N LYS A 43 -0.36 3.40 3.63
CA LYS A 43 -0.50 3.33 5.09
C LYS A 43 0.54 2.43 5.73
N VAL A 44 0.97 1.38 5.05
CA VAL A 44 2.06 0.52 5.51
C VAL A 44 3.37 1.33 5.61
N PHE A 45 3.67 2.14 4.61
CA PHE A 45 4.84 3.00 4.64
C PHE A 45 4.73 4.05 5.74
N LYS A 46 3.55 4.64 5.91
CA LYS A 46 3.31 5.62 6.98
C LYS A 46 3.45 5.00 8.37
N ALA A 47 3.14 3.72 8.50
CA ALA A 47 3.39 2.99 9.75
C ALA A 47 4.88 2.98 10.11
N VAL A 48 5.75 2.75 9.13
CA VAL A 48 7.20 2.76 9.37
C VAL A 48 7.65 4.16 9.81
N ILE A 49 7.17 5.21 9.12
CA ILE A 49 7.49 6.59 9.48
C ILE A 49 7.02 6.91 10.90
N ALA A 50 5.78 6.54 11.22
CA ALA A 50 5.20 6.76 12.54
C ALA A 50 5.96 6.01 13.65
N SER A 51 6.48 4.81 13.34
CA SER A 51 7.27 4.03 14.31
C SER A 51 8.52 4.76 14.75
N LYS A 52 9.04 5.67 13.94
CA LYS A 52 10.23 6.47 14.21
C LYS A 52 9.89 7.85 14.78
N ASN A 53 8.63 8.12 15.09
CA ASN A 53 8.14 9.42 15.55
C ASN A 53 8.46 10.56 14.59
N ARG A 54 8.55 10.27 13.30
CA ARG A 54 8.79 11.28 12.25
C ARG A 54 7.46 11.84 11.76
N LYS A 55 7.51 13.05 11.21
CA LYS A 55 6.33 13.69 10.61
C LYS A 55 5.84 12.88 9.41
N ILE A 56 4.54 12.61 9.37
CA ILE A 56 3.91 11.89 8.26
C ILE A 56 3.75 12.82 7.05
N PRO A 57 4.32 12.48 5.88
CA PRO A 57 4.14 13.31 4.68
C PRO A 57 2.70 13.24 4.19
N LYS A 58 2.21 14.35 3.64
CA LYS A 58 0.87 14.44 3.05
C LYS A 58 0.92 14.11 1.56
N SER A 59 1.50 12.97 1.23
CA SER A 59 1.65 12.53 -0.15
C SER A 59 0.87 11.25 -0.37
N HIS A 60 0.45 11.03 -1.62
CA HIS A 60 -0.16 9.78 -2.08
C HIS A 60 0.75 9.08 -3.11
N ASP A 61 1.90 9.68 -3.42
CA ASP A 61 2.89 9.09 -4.31
C ASP A 61 3.75 8.09 -3.52
N LEU A 62 3.62 6.81 -3.84
CA LEU A 62 4.28 5.74 -3.08
C LEU A 62 5.81 5.79 -3.21
N ILE A 63 6.32 6.24 -4.33
CA ILE A 63 7.77 6.39 -4.53
C ILE A 63 8.30 7.51 -3.61
N GLU A 64 7.58 8.63 -3.56
CA GLU A 64 7.95 9.75 -2.69
C GLU A 64 7.90 9.32 -1.22
N ILE A 65 6.82 8.65 -0.81
CA ILE A 65 6.69 8.19 0.59
C ILE A 65 7.81 7.19 0.92
N TYR A 66 8.12 6.28 0.01
CA TYR A 66 9.21 5.32 0.21
C TYR A 66 10.55 6.00 0.42
N SER A 67 10.79 7.16 -0.19
CA SER A 67 12.06 7.89 -0.03
C SER A 67 12.35 8.25 1.43
N TYR A 68 11.33 8.35 2.27
CA TYR A 68 11.49 8.63 3.71
C TYR A 68 11.92 7.41 4.52
N ILE A 69 11.80 6.21 3.96
CA ILE A 69 12.07 4.95 4.67
C ILE A 69 12.99 4.00 3.90
N GLU A 70 13.65 4.48 2.85
CA GLU A 70 14.48 3.63 1.99
C GLU A 70 15.65 2.96 2.71
N ASN A 71 16.08 3.51 3.85
CA ASN A 71 17.14 2.93 4.67
C ASN A 71 16.61 1.83 5.62
N GLU A 72 15.31 1.78 5.84
CA GLU A 72 14.68 0.80 6.73
C GLU A 72 14.10 -0.40 5.96
N ILE A 73 13.64 -0.18 4.74
CA ILE A 73 12.97 -1.22 3.93
C ILE A 73 13.61 -1.23 2.54
N GLU A 74 14.15 -2.38 2.16
CA GLU A 74 14.76 -2.55 0.84
C GLU A 74 13.70 -2.91 -0.19
N ILE A 75 13.68 -2.15 -1.29
CA ILE A 75 12.78 -2.39 -2.43
C ILE A 75 13.63 -2.39 -3.68
N ASP A 76 13.56 -3.46 -4.49
CA ASP A 76 14.33 -3.59 -5.71
C ASP A 76 13.70 -2.81 -6.88
N ASP A 77 14.40 -2.76 -8.02
CA ASP A 77 13.96 -1.99 -9.18
C ASP A 77 12.62 -2.48 -9.74
N PHE A 78 12.38 -3.79 -9.75
CA PHE A 78 11.11 -4.35 -10.21
C PHE A 78 9.97 -3.92 -9.27
N GLN A 79 10.20 -3.98 -7.98
CA GLN A 79 9.21 -3.56 -6.97
C GLN A 79 8.96 -2.05 -7.03
N LEU A 80 9.97 -1.24 -7.36
CA LEU A 80 9.77 0.19 -7.57
C LEU A 80 8.83 0.45 -8.74
N GLU A 81 8.90 -0.35 -9.80
CA GLU A 81 7.94 -0.26 -10.91
C GLU A 81 6.52 -0.58 -10.45
N LEU A 82 6.35 -1.56 -9.57
CA LEU A 82 5.05 -1.89 -9.01
C LEU A 82 4.50 -0.75 -8.15
N LEU A 83 5.37 -0.07 -7.39
CA LEU A 83 4.97 1.11 -6.63
C LEU A 83 4.52 2.26 -7.55
N ALA A 84 5.22 2.46 -8.66
CA ALA A 84 4.84 3.48 -9.62
C ALA A 84 3.47 3.19 -10.22
N ARG A 85 3.19 1.93 -10.59
CA ARG A 85 1.89 1.51 -11.09
C ARG A 85 0.80 1.71 -10.03
N ALA A 86 1.06 1.27 -8.80
CA ALA A 86 0.09 1.40 -7.71
C ALA A 86 -0.25 2.86 -7.42
N THR A 87 0.74 3.77 -7.52
CA THR A 87 0.49 5.20 -7.35
C THR A 87 -0.56 5.72 -8.33
N GLU A 88 -0.55 5.22 -9.56
CA GLU A 88 -1.50 5.64 -10.58
C GLU A 88 -2.94 5.19 -10.30
N TYR A 89 -3.13 4.19 -9.43
CA TYR A 89 -4.47 3.70 -9.08
C TYR A 89 -5.19 4.66 -8.12
N TYR A 90 -4.46 5.56 -7.47
CA TYR A 90 -5.06 6.53 -6.57
C TYR A 90 -5.54 7.75 -7.36
N THR A 91 -6.78 8.15 -7.11
CA THR A 91 -7.31 9.41 -7.60
C THR A 91 -8.05 10.08 -6.46
N GLU A 92 -7.64 11.31 -6.13
CA GLU A 92 -8.27 12.12 -5.08
C GLU A 92 -9.69 12.46 -5.47
N GLU A 93 -9.91 12.71 -6.78
CA GLU A 93 -11.22 12.96 -7.36
C GLU A 93 -11.45 12.00 -8.51
N ARG A 94 -12.57 11.26 -8.47
CA ARG A 94 -12.91 10.28 -9.50
C ARG A 94 -13.83 10.90 -10.54
N TYR A 95 -13.24 11.57 -11.53
CA TYR A 95 -13.97 12.05 -12.68
C TYR A 95 -13.91 11.05 -13.83
N PRO A 96 -14.98 10.94 -14.64
CA PRO A 96 -14.92 10.13 -15.85
C PRO A 96 -13.79 10.61 -16.76
N ASN A 97 -12.94 9.69 -17.20
CA ASN A 97 -11.87 9.98 -18.16
C ASN A 97 -11.99 8.99 -19.31
N PRO A 98 -12.37 9.46 -20.52
CA PRO A 98 -12.55 8.56 -21.64
C PRO A 98 -11.27 7.91 -22.15
N ASN A 99 -10.10 8.42 -21.73
CA ASN A 99 -8.79 7.85 -22.07
C ASN A 99 -8.24 6.93 -20.97
N TYR A 100 -9.00 6.73 -19.89
CA TYR A 100 -8.54 5.89 -18.79
C TYR A 100 -8.84 4.43 -19.08
N GLU A 101 -7.79 3.61 -19.05
CA GLU A 101 -7.92 2.16 -19.15
C GLU A 101 -7.82 1.54 -17.76
N LEU A 102 -8.75 0.62 -17.47
CA LEU A 102 -8.69 -0.13 -16.21
C LEU A 102 -7.46 -1.03 -16.24
N PRO A 103 -6.73 -1.15 -15.10
CA PRO A 103 -5.65 -2.13 -15.03
C PRO A 103 -6.17 -3.54 -15.31
N SER A 104 -5.35 -4.36 -15.96
CA SER A 104 -5.73 -5.76 -16.22
C SER A 104 -5.78 -6.54 -14.91
N ARG A 105 -6.54 -7.64 -14.90
CA ARG A 105 -6.57 -8.53 -13.75
C ARG A 105 -5.20 -9.12 -13.44
N LYS A 106 -4.40 -9.38 -14.48
CA LYS A 106 -3.04 -9.89 -14.31
C LYS A 106 -2.14 -8.88 -13.59
N GLU A 107 -2.19 -7.62 -14.02
CA GLU A 107 -1.43 -6.55 -13.38
C GLU A 107 -1.87 -6.36 -11.92
N ILE A 108 -3.18 -6.30 -11.68
CA ILE A 108 -3.73 -6.15 -10.33
C ILE A 108 -3.29 -7.30 -9.43
N LYS A 109 -3.26 -8.53 -9.94
CA LYS A 109 -2.80 -9.69 -9.16
C LYS A 109 -1.34 -9.55 -8.76
N GLU A 110 -0.48 -9.11 -9.68
CA GLU A 110 0.93 -8.85 -9.39
C GLU A 110 1.10 -7.82 -8.28
N VAL A 111 0.40 -6.70 -8.40
CA VAL A 111 0.52 -5.61 -7.43
C VAL A 111 -0.09 -6.00 -6.08
N LEU A 112 -1.20 -6.75 -6.09
CA LEU A 112 -1.82 -7.26 -4.87
C LEU A 112 -0.88 -8.23 -4.13
N ASN A 113 -0.25 -9.15 -4.85
CA ASN A 113 0.72 -10.08 -4.25
C ASN A 113 1.90 -9.33 -3.64
N PHE A 114 2.37 -8.29 -4.31
CA PHE A 114 3.42 -7.43 -3.79
C PHE A 114 2.97 -6.70 -2.51
N ALA A 115 1.77 -6.15 -2.51
CA ALA A 115 1.23 -5.46 -1.34
C ALA A 115 1.13 -6.39 -0.13
N GLU A 116 0.71 -7.63 -0.34
CA GLU A 116 0.65 -8.66 0.69
C GLU A 116 2.03 -8.97 1.26
N GLU A 117 3.00 -9.24 0.40
CA GLU A 117 4.38 -9.53 0.78
C GLU A 117 4.98 -8.35 1.54
N LEU A 118 4.74 -7.13 1.07
CA LEU A 118 5.25 -5.93 1.68
C LEU A 118 4.65 -5.72 3.08
N PHE A 119 3.34 -5.95 3.22
CA PHE A 119 2.65 -5.86 4.51
C PHE A 119 3.28 -6.82 5.53
N ASP A 120 3.45 -8.07 5.14
CA ASP A 120 4.03 -9.09 6.01
C ASP A 120 5.47 -8.76 6.39
N ARG A 121 6.26 -8.31 5.42
CA ARG A 121 7.66 -7.93 5.65
C ARG A 121 7.80 -6.76 6.61
N ILE A 122 6.94 -5.76 6.49
CA ILE A 122 6.97 -4.59 7.37
C ILE A 122 6.49 -4.95 8.77
N CYS A 123 5.46 -5.78 8.91
CA CYS A 123 5.04 -6.28 10.22
C CYS A 123 6.17 -7.02 10.91
N ALA A 124 6.89 -7.88 10.20
CA ALA A 124 8.04 -8.59 10.75
C ALA A 124 9.17 -7.64 11.15
N ASN A 125 9.47 -6.67 10.30
CA ASN A 125 10.51 -5.66 10.56
C ASN A 125 10.20 -4.84 11.81
N LEU A 126 8.94 -4.46 12.01
CA LEU A 126 8.49 -3.70 13.16
C LEU A 126 8.18 -4.57 14.38
N GLN A 127 8.32 -5.90 14.26
CA GLN A 127 8.01 -6.86 15.31
C GLN A 127 6.58 -6.71 15.85
N ILE A 128 5.63 -6.57 14.90
CA ILE A 128 4.20 -6.45 15.21
C ILE A 128 3.49 -7.67 14.61
N ASP A 129 2.74 -8.39 15.44
CA ASP A 129 1.95 -9.53 15.00
C ASP A 129 0.62 -9.03 14.42
N ILE A 130 0.23 -9.57 13.26
CA ILE A 130 -1.06 -9.26 12.63
C ILE A 130 -2.22 -9.52 13.58
N LYS A 131 -2.10 -10.52 14.45
CA LYS A 131 -3.13 -10.85 15.45
C LYS A 131 -3.40 -9.71 16.43
N ASP A 132 -2.44 -8.78 16.58
CA ASP A 132 -2.56 -7.65 17.48
C ASP A 132 -3.18 -6.42 16.81
N LEU A 133 -3.59 -6.56 15.54
CA LEU A 133 -4.23 -5.47 14.79
C LEU A 133 -5.81 -5.56 14.86
#